data_670aee9f50e0dd0f233754b930a97f0c
#
_entry.id   670aee9f50e0dd0f233754b930a97f0c
#
_cell.length_a   1.000
_cell.length_b   1.000
_cell.length_c   1.000
_cell.angle_alpha   90.00
_cell.angle_beta   90.00
_cell.angle_gamma   90.00
#
_symmetry.space_group_name_H-M   'P 1'
#
loop_
_entity.id
_entity.type
_entity.pdbx_description
1 polymer ?
#
loop_
_entity_poly.entity_id
_entity_poly.type
_entity_poly.pdbx_seq_one_letter_code
_entity_poly.pdbx_strand_id
1 'polypeptide(L)'
;MKLAIAVAAALVLAGCGPKTELPARPPAASDQPAPAALPKPAANAFANQLDAALAGAWRSEQNKARDVYRHPKETLTFFGLDSGLSVVEITPGGGWYSEILAPALKGNGTYVAAIPTAASSEYAKRGNERIRAKFGEDTERYSEVKYAEFDPKAPALGMDGAVDVVLTFRNVHNWVSSDTAPAMFEAFYRTLKAGGVLGVVEHRAAAGADLESIKKSGYLPTDFVVKLATDAGFELAAQSEINANPKDTKDYEKGVWTLPPVLTLGDVDRDKYLAIGESDRMTLKFVKPKGDRIFKQGTDSGAAGGDKK
;
A
#
# COMPACT_ATOMS: atom_id res chain seq x y z
N MET A 1 -17.36 -69.95 28.38
CA MET A 1 -16.98 -71.23 27.76
C MET A 1 -15.56 -71.11 27.24
N LYS A 2 -14.67 -71.91 27.75
CA LYS A 2 -13.22 -72.03 27.48
C LYS A 2 -12.95 -72.62 26.09
N LEU A 3 -11.87 -72.22 25.42
CA LEU A 3 -10.94 -73.11 24.69
C LEU A 3 -9.90 -72.21 24.01
N ALA A 4 -8.68 -72.11 24.42
CA ALA A 4 -7.51 -72.99 24.39
C ALA A 4 -6.81 -72.99 23.01
N ILE A 5 -5.72 -72.30 22.96
CA ILE A 5 -4.31 -72.57 22.55
C ILE A 5 -4.08 -73.63 21.49
N ALA A 6 -3.32 -73.29 20.45
CA ALA A 6 -2.28 -74.21 19.90
C ALA A 6 -1.18 -73.37 19.23
N VAL A 7 0.04 -73.45 19.75
CA VAL A 7 1.32 -73.05 19.19
C VAL A 7 1.79 -74.15 18.23
N ALA A 8 2.25 -73.83 17.05
CA ALA A 8 3.05 -74.67 16.20
C ALA A 8 4.27 -73.94 15.69
N ALA A 9 5.41 -74.28 16.17
CA ALA A 9 6.72 -73.94 15.64
C ALA A 9 7.04 -74.82 14.42
N ALA A 10 7.51 -74.18 13.33
CA ALA A 10 8.11 -74.92 12.22
C ALA A 10 9.41 -74.24 11.77
N LEU A 11 10.37 -75.08 11.62
CA LEU A 11 11.80 -74.95 11.42
C LEU A 11 12.14 -74.27 10.06
N VAL A 12 13.23 -73.52 10.09
CA VAL A 12 13.96 -72.86 9.00
C VAL A 12 14.56 -73.90 8.05
N LEU A 13 14.42 -73.69 6.75
CA LEU A 13 15.31 -74.16 5.72
C LEU A 13 15.81 -73.00 4.89
N ALA A 14 17.13 -72.84 4.95
CA ALA A 14 17.84 -71.86 4.15
C ALA A 14 17.86 -72.28 2.68
N GLY A 15 17.25 -71.50 1.81
CA GLY A 15 17.36 -71.54 0.36
C GLY A 15 18.12 -70.34 -0.19
N CYS A 16 19.33 -70.62 -0.74
CA CYS A 16 20.03 -69.63 -1.55
C CYS A 16 19.23 -69.34 -2.84
N GLY A 17 18.60 -68.19 -2.94
CA GLY A 17 18.02 -67.69 -4.17
C GLY A 17 18.95 -66.61 -4.82
N PRO A 18 18.90 -66.46 -6.14
CA PRO A 18 19.83 -65.64 -6.87
C PRO A 18 19.67 -64.12 -6.52
N LYS A 19 20.81 -63.41 -6.43
CA LYS A 19 20.87 -61.96 -6.24
C LYS A 19 20.22 -61.27 -7.44
N THR A 20 19.05 -60.69 -7.23
CA THR A 20 18.46 -59.76 -8.17
C THR A 20 19.23 -58.42 -8.05
N GLU A 21 20.00 -58.10 -9.07
CA GLU A 21 20.58 -56.76 -9.24
C GLU A 21 19.44 -55.74 -9.32
N LEU A 22 19.50 -54.73 -8.45
CA LEU A 22 18.64 -53.56 -8.53
C LEU A 22 19.01 -52.76 -9.80
N PRO A 23 18.01 -52.27 -10.56
CA PRO A 23 18.30 -51.46 -11.73
C PRO A 23 19.07 -50.19 -11.35
N ALA A 24 20.09 -49.88 -12.14
CA ALA A 24 20.95 -48.71 -11.97
C ALA A 24 20.11 -47.44 -11.87
N ARG A 25 20.43 -46.60 -10.87
CA ARG A 25 19.85 -45.27 -10.67
C ARG A 25 20.06 -44.44 -11.95
N PRO A 26 19.02 -43.78 -12.50
CA PRO A 26 19.22 -42.91 -13.65
C PRO A 26 20.22 -41.79 -13.31
N PRO A 27 21.04 -41.35 -14.28
CA PRO A 27 22.02 -40.30 -14.05
C PRO A 27 21.32 -39.05 -13.49
N ALA A 28 21.96 -38.40 -12.52
CA ALA A 28 21.53 -37.13 -11.96
C ALA A 28 21.28 -36.13 -13.09
N ALA A 29 20.16 -35.41 -13.01
CA ALA A 29 19.83 -34.33 -13.92
C ALA A 29 21.03 -33.39 -14.04
N SER A 30 21.43 -33.11 -15.28
CA SER A 30 22.52 -32.23 -15.62
C SER A 30 22.36 -30.90 -14.87
N ASP A 31 23.46 -30.41 -14.29
CA ASP A 31 23.65 -29.04 -13.82
C ASP A 31 23.42 -28.05 -15.00
N GLN A 32 22.15 -27.77 -15.29
CA GLN A 32 21.85 -26.55 -16.05
C GLN A 32 21.99 -25.38 -15.07
N PRO A 33 22.85 -24.41 -15.36
CA PRO A 33 22.90 -23.20 -14.55
C PRO A 33 21.52 -22.55 -14.57
N ALA A 34 21.02 -22.17 -13.38
CA ALA A 34 19.80 -21.39 -13.26
C ALA A 34 19.85 -20.18 -14.22
N PRO A 35 18.75 -19.84 -14.91
CA PRO A 35 18.75 -18.70 -15.80
C PRO A 35 19.25 -17.48 -15.04
N ALA A 36 20.27 -16.81 -15.61
CA ALA A 36 20.86 -15.62 -15.03
C ALA A 36 19.74 -14.61 -14.74
N ALA A 37 19.65 -14.14 -13.49
CA ALA A 37 18.73 -13.08 -13.12
C ALA A 37 18.98 -11.89 -14.07
N LEU A 38 17.92 -11.38 -14.69
CA LEU A 38 18.02 -10.19 -15.53
C LEU A 38 18.75 -9.08 -14.74
N PRO A 39 19.69 -8.36 -15.33
CA PRO A 39 20.40 -7.30 -14.65
C PRO A 39 19.39 -6.28 -14.14
N LYS A 40 19.45 -5.97 -12.84
CA LYS A 40 18.61 -4.93 -12.23
C LYS A 40 18.86 -3.63 -13.00
N PRO A 41 17.82 -2.95 -13.56
CA PRO A 41 18.01 -1.70 -14.26
C PRO A 41 18.83 -0.74 -13.41
N ALA A 42 19.76 -0.02 -14.00
CA ALA A 42 20.61 0.91 -13.27
C ALA A 42 19.71 1.99 -12.61
N ALA A 43 20.01 2.39 -11.37
CA ALA A 43 19.26 3.40 -10.61
C ALA A 43 18.98 4.69 -11.41
N ASN A 44 19.81 5.02 -12.37
CA ASN A 44 19.64 6.14 -13.29
C ASN A 44 18.48 5.93 -14.31
N ALA A 45 18.08 4.69 -14.61
CA ALA A 45 17.04 4.42 -15.60
C ALA A 45 15.67 4.82 -15.08
N PHE A 46 15.32 4.48 -13.84
CA PHE A 46 14.05 4.89 -13.24
C PHE A 46 13.98 6.40 -13.04
N ALA A 47 15.06 7.04 -12.59
CA ALA A 47 15.10 8.50 -12.44
C ALA A 47 14.80 9.21 -13.77
N ASN A 48 15.33 8.72 -14.89
CA ASN A 48 15.04 9.26 -16.22
C ASN A 48 13.58 9.02 -16.64
N GLN A 49 13.01 7.84 -16.34
CA GLN A 49 11.60 7.54 -16.61
C GLN A 49 10.67 8.45 -15.78
N LEU A 50 11.02 8.68 -14.52
CA LEU A 50 10.29 9.59 -13.63
C LEU A 50 10.36 11.03 -14.13
N ASP A 51 11.53 11.52 -14.56
CA ASP A 51 11.70 12.86 -15.12
C ASP A 51 10.91 13.02 -16.43
N ALA A 52 10.93 12.01 -17.30
CA ALA A 52 10.13 12.01 -18.52
C ALA A 52 8.61 12.00 -18.22
N ALA A 53 8.18 11.25 -17.20
CA ALA A 53 6.78 11.24 -16.77
C ALA A 53 6.35 12.60 -16.19
N LEU A 54 7.18 13.25 -15.41
CA LEU A 54 6.93 14.58 -14.85
C LEU A 54 6.81 15.66 -15.94
N ALA A 55 7.68 15.60 -16.97
CA ALA A 55 7.65 16.50 -18.09
C ALA A 55 6.56 16.18 -19.12
N GLY A 56 5.85 15.06 -18.96
CA GLY A 56 4.93 14.51 -19.95
C GLY A 56 3.86 15.50 -20.42
N ALA A 57 3.65 15.57 -21.75
CA ALA A 57 2.66 16.47 -22.37
C ALA A 57 1.21 16.06 -22.06
N TRP A 58 0.98 14.84 -21.60
CA TRP A 58 -0.34 14.34 -21.15
C TRP A 58 -0.77 14.88 -19.79
N ARG A 59 0.17 15.43 -19.01
CA ARG A 59 -0.15 16.13 -17.76
C ARG A 59 -0.64 17.53 -18.08
N SER A 60 -1.84 17.86 -17.62
CA SER A 60 -2.36 19.21 -17.81
C SER A 60 -1.48 20.27 -17.13
N GLU A 61 -1.46 21.47 -17.67
CA GLU A 61 -0.74 22.59 -17.05
C GLU A 61 -1.25 22.86 -15.63
N GLN A 62 -2.56 22.67 -15.38
CA GLN A 62 -3.13 22.75 -14.04
C GLN A 62 -2.53 21.69 -13.08
N ASN A 63 -2.29 20.49 -13.55
CA ASN A 63 -1.66 19.43 -12.73
C ASN A 63 -0.18 19.71 -12.51
N LYS A 64 0.55 20.16 -13.52
CA LYS A 64 1.97 20.53 -13.42
C LYS A 64 2.18 21.72 -12.46
N ALA A 65 1.31 22.73 -12.50
CA ALA A 65 1.37 23.86 -11.59
C ALA A 65 1.28 23.49 -10.11
N ARG A 66 0.82 22.28 -9.82
CA ARG A 66 0.72 21.74 -8.44
C ARG A 66 1.99 21.03 -7.97
N ASP A 67 2.95 20.78 -8.87
CA ASP A 67 4.19 20.07 -8.54
C ASP A 67 4.99 20.83 -7.47
N VAL A 68 4.96 22.17 -7.49
CA VAL A 68 5.62 23.03 -6.50
C VAL A 68 5.08 22.88 -5.07
N TYR A 69 3.91 22.29 -4.90
CA TYR A 69 3.31 21.99 -3.59
C TYR A 69 3.37 20.49 -3.23
N ARG A 70 3.65 19.62 -4.20
CA ARG A 70 3.56 18.17 -4.04
C ARG A 70 4.88 17.45 -4.20
N HIS A 71 5.90 18.16 -4.71
CA HIS A 71 7.27 17.69 -4.84
C HIS A 71 7.34 16.21 -5.29
N PRO A 72 6.70 15.85 -6.44
CA PRO A 72 6.47 14.46 -6.78
C PRO A 72 7.75 13.65 -6.92
N LYS A 73 8.81 14.22 -7.50
CA LYS A 73 10.09 13.55 -7.67
C LYS A 73 10.71 13.20 -6.32
N GLU A 74 10.81 14.19 -5.46
CA GLU A 74 11.39 14.06 -4.12
C GLU A 74 10.57 13.11 -3.25
N THR A 75 9.23 13.21 -3.32
CA THR A 75 8.31 12.36 -2.57
C THR A 75 8.42 10.89 -2.99
N LEU A 76 8.41 10.59 -4.29
CA LEU A 76 8.51 9.23 -4.78
C LEU A 76 9.92 8.64 -4.56
N THR A 77 10.96 9.46 -4.67
CA THR A 77 12.34 9.06 -4.30
C THR A 77 12.47 8.76 -2.81
N PHE A 78 11.87 9.59 -1.94
CA PHE A 78 11.86 9.35 -0.49
C PHE A 78 11.18 8.03 -0.14
N PHE A 79 10.10 7.66 -0.82
CA PHE A 79 9.47 6.35 -0.63
C PHE A 79 10.30 5.18 -1.17
N GLY A 80 11.32 5.47 -1.98
CA GLY A 80 12.24 4.47 -2.51
C GLY A 80 11.69 3.76 -3.75
N LEU A 81 10.91 4.47 -4.58
CA LEU A 81 10.47 3.93 -5.85
C LEU A 81 11.65 3.67 -6.78
N ASP A 82 11.56 2.55 -7.49
CA ASP A 82 12.53 2.12 -8.50
C ASP A 82 11.80 1.35 -9.62
N SER A 83 12.48 1.16 -10.74
CA SER A 83 11.98 0.31 -11.82
C SER A 83 11.85 -1.15 -11.35
N GLY A 84 10.91 -1.88 -11.92
CA GLY A 84 10.66 -3.29 -11.57
C GLY A 84 9.84 -3.51 -10.29
N LEU A 85 9.47 -2.47 -9.57
CA LEU A 85 8.61 -2.59 -8.40
C LEU A 85 7.13 -2.76 -8.78
N SER A 86 6.41 -3.50 -7.95
CA SER A 86 4.95 -3.51 -7.94
C SER A 86 4.45 -2.44 -6.98
N VAL A 87 3.73 -1.45 -7.51
CA VAL A 87 3.26 -0.27 -6.80
C VAL A 87 1.73 -0.21 -6.83
N VAL A 88 1.12 -0.07 -5.68
CA VAL A 88 -0.32 0.15 -5.53
C VAL A 88 -0.57 1.58 -5.06
N GLU A 89 -1.34 2.36 -5.82
CA GLU A 89 -1.87 3.66 -5.39
C GLU A 89 -3.29 3.48 -4.89
N ILE A 90 -3.53 3.85 -3.63
CA ILE A 90 -4.84 3.71 -2.99
C ILE A 90 -5.70 4.94 -3.28
N THR A 91 -6.87 4.71 -3.87
CA THR A 91 -7.86 5.75 -4.18
C THR A 91 -7.23 6.94 -4.93
N PRO A 92 -6.76 6.72 -6.17
CA PRO A 92 -6.00 7.72 -6.94
C PRO A 92 -6.81 9.01 -7.25
N GLY A 93 -8.11 9.02 -6.99
CA GLY A 93 -8.99 10.15 -7.23
C GLY A 93 -9.03 10.57 -8.71
N GLY A 94 -8.59 11.78 -9.02
CA GLY A 94 -8.47 12.27 -10.41
C GLY A 94 -7.22 11.80 -11.15
N GLY A 95 -6.39 10.94 -10.51
CA GLY A 95 -5.21 10.34 -11.15
C GLY A 95 -3.98 11.27 -11.23
N TRP A 96 -3.83 12.21 -10.29
CA TRP A 96 -2.70 13.13 -10.34
C TRP A 96 -1.35 12.44 -10.23
N TYR A 97 -1.18 11.51 -9.25
CA TYR A 97 0.01 10.67 -9.16
C TYR A 97 0.03 9.56 -10.21
N SER A 98 -1.15 9.06 -10.61
CA SER A 98 -1.26 8.04 -11.65
C SER A 98 -0.68 8.50 -12.99
N GLU A 99 -0.79 9.80 -13.34
CA GLU A 99 -0.19 10.41 -14.54
C GLU A 99 1.34 10.30 -14.54
N ILE A 100 1.94 10.11 -13.38
CA ILE A 100 3.39 10.00 -13.17
C ILE A 100 3.78 8.52 -13.00
N LEU A 101 3.11 7.83 -12.09
CA LEU A 101 3.45 6.46 -11.69
C LEU A 101 3.24 5.43 -12.81
N ALA A 102 2.09 5.50 -13.48
CA ALA A 102 1.76 4.52 -14.51
C ALA A 102 2.78 4.55 -15.67
N PRO A 103 3.09 5.70 -16.31
CA PRO A 103 4.09 5.73 -17.35
C PRO A 103 5.53 5.49 -16.87
N ALA A 104 5.89 5.90 -15.64
CA ALA A 104 7.22 5.68 -15.08
C ALA A 104 7.51 4.19 -14.79
N LEU A 105 6.49 3.39 -14.51
CA LEU A 105 6.61 1.96 -14.23
C LEU A 105 6.36 1.08 -15.46
N LYS A 106 5.80 1.64 -16.55
CA LYS A 106 5.45 0.89 -17.74
C LYS A 106 6.65 0.14 -18.33
N GLY A 107 6.43 -1.12 -18.67
CA GLY A 107 7.42 -2.02 -19.29
C GLY A 107 8.45 -2.63 -18.34
N ASN A 108 8.60 -2.11 -17.10
CA ASN A 108 9.58 -2.63 -16.14
C ASN A 108 8.96 -3.01 -14.79
N GLY A 109 7.99 -2.24 -14.32
CA GLY A 109 7.28 -2.45 -13.06
C GLY A 109 5.81 -2.77 -13.25
N THR A 110 5.05 -2.70 -12.16
CA THR A 110 3.60 -2.84 -12.20
C THR A 110 2.97 -1.68 -11.44
N TYR A 111 2.04 -0.98 -12.08
CA TYR A 111 1.19 0.00 -11.42
C TYR A 111 -0.23 -0.55 -11.26
N VAL A 112 -0.76 -0.48 -10.04
CA VAL A 112 -2.13 -0.89 -9.71
C VAL A 112 -2.88 0.30 -9.11
N ALA A 113 -3.99 0.67 -9.70
CA ALA A 113 -4.94 1.62 -9.14
C ALA A 113 -5.92 0.86 -8.24
N ALA A 114 -5.78 0.98 -6.93
CA ALA A 114 -6.73 0.40 -5.98
C ALA A 114 -7.89 1.38 -5.78
N ILE A 115 -9.08 0.99 -6.17
CA ILE A 115 -10.28 1.85 -6.17
C ILE A 115 -11.38 1.23 -5.30
N PRO A 116 -12.15 2.05 -4.55
CA PRO A 116 -13.31 1.53 -3.83
C PRO A 116 -14.32 0.94 -4.80
N THR A 117 -15.01 -0.15 -4.42
CA THR A 117 -16.07 -0.72 -5.27
C THR A 117 -17.14 0.33 -5.58
N ALA A 118 -17.64 0.33 -6.82
CA ALA A 118 -18.67 1.28 -7.25
C ALA A 118 -19.94 1.20 -6.40
N ALA A 119 -20.24 0.02 -5.83
CA ALA A 119 -21.37 -0.20 -4.96
C ALA A 119 -21.23 0.47 -3.57
N SER A 120 -20.03 0.88 -3.16
CA SER A 120 -19.80 1.47 -1.85
C SER A 120 -20.41 2.86 -1.68
N SER A 121 -20.47 3.65 -2.75
CA SER A 121 -21.13 4.97 -2.78
C SER A 121 -21.22 5.53 -4.20
N GLU A 122 -22.13 6.49 -4.41
CA GLU A 122 -22.20 7.25 -5.68
C GLU A 122 -20.92 8.06 -5.94
N TYR A 123 -20.21 8.47 -4.91
CA TYR A 123 -18.91 9.14 -5.07
C TYR A 123 -17.85 8.17 -5.61
N ALA A 124 -17.79 6.94 -5.08
CA ALA A 124 -16.89 5.90 -5.55
C ALA A 124 -17.21 5.53 -7.01
N LYS A 125 -18.48 5.33 -7.33
CA LYS A 125 -18.94 5.05 -8.70
C LYS A 125 -18.44 6.10 -9.69
N ARG A 126 -18.75 7.37 -9.44
CA ARG A 126 -18.31 8.48 -10.33
C ARG A 126 -16.78 8.62 -10.38
N GLY A 127 -16.09 8.35 -9.27
CA GLY A 127 -14.62 8.32 -9.21
C GLY A 127 -14.03 7.24 -10.09
N ASN A 128 -14.60 6.04 -10.03
CA ASN A 128 -14.17 4.90 -10.83
C ASN A 128 -14.42 5.13 -12.34
N GLU A 129 -15.59 5.63 -12.69
CA GLU A 129 -15.90 5.99 -14.08
C GLU A 129 -14.89 6.99 -14.63
N ARG A 130 -14.57 8.05 -13.87
CA ARG A 130 -13.61 9.08 -14.27
C ARG A 130 -12.20 8.56 -14.46
N ILE A 131 -11.68 7.77 -13.51
CA ILE A 131 -10.30 7.26 -13.60
C ILE A 131 -10.17 6.21 -14.72
N ARG A 132 -11.19 5.38 -14.91
CA ARG A 132 -11.20 4.40 -16.02
C ARG A 132 -11.31 5.08 -17.37
N ALA A 133 -12.14 6.12 -17.52
CA ALA A 133 -12.23 6.92 -18.74
C ALA A 133 -10.88 7.56 -19.06
N LYS A 134 -10.25 8.21 -18.08
CA LYS A 134 -8.91 8.82 -18.24
C LYS A 134 -7.87 7.84 -18.76
N PHE A 135 -7.82 6.62 -18.22
CA PHE A 135 -6.87 5.62 -18.68
C PHE A 135 -7.28 4.99 -20.02
N GLY A 136 -8.59 4.91 -20.31
CA GLY A 136 -9.12 4.42 -21.58
C GLY A 136 -8.91 5.38 -22.74
N GLU A 137 -8.83 6.68 -22.51
CA GLU A 137 -8.57 7.70 -23.53
C GLU A 137 -7.15 7.67 -24.09
N ASP A 138 -6.20 7.11 -23.32
CA ASP A 138 -4.79 7.01 -23.72
C ASP A 138 -4.26 5.59 -23.44
N THR A 139 -4.78 4.65 -24.20
CA THR A 139 -4.44 3.23 -24.03
C THR A 139 -2.96 2.94 -24.31
N GLU A 140 -2.30 3.71 -25.16
CA GLU A 140 -0.88 3.55 -25.39
C GLU A 140 -0.10 3.75 -24.09
N ARG A 141 -0.42 4.77 -23.31
CA ARG A 141 0.28 5.11 -22.05
C ARG A 141 -0.16 4.25 -20.88
N TYR A 142 -1.46 3.95 -20.78
CA TYR A 142 -2.05 3.30 -19.62
C TYR A 142 -2.46 1.83 -19.85
N SER A 143 -2.03 1.19 -20.97
CA SER A 143 -2.36 -0.20 -21.30
C SER A 143 -2.00 -1.23 -20.24
N GLU A 144 -0.99 -0.95 -19.42
CA GLU A 144 -0.49 -1.86 -18.37
C GLU A 144 -1.06 -1.57 -16.98
N VAL A 145 -1.93 -0.54 -16.86
CA VAL A 145 -2.59 -0.23 -15.58
C VAL A 145 -3.49 -1.37 -15.15
N LYS A 146 -3.26 -1.87 -13.95
CA LYS A 146 -4.13 -2.84 -13.30
C LYS A 146 -5.05 -2.16 -12.30
N TYR A 147 -6.18 -2.80 -12.03
CA TYR A 147 -7.13 -2.33 -11.03
C TYR A 147 -7.31 -3.38 -9.93
N ALA A 148 -7.38 -2.90 -8.69
CA ALA A 148 -7.85 -3.68 -7.55
C ALA A 148 -9.06 -2.96 -6.96
N GLU A 149 -10.23 -3.60 -7.00
CA GLU A 149 -11.42 -3.05 -6.35
C GLU A 149 -11.52 -3.58 -4.93
N PHE A 150 -11.86 -2.70 -3.98
CA PHE A 150 -12.01 -3.07 -2.58
C PHE A 150 -13.25 -2.46 -1.94
N ASP A 151 -13.85 -3.16 -0.97
CA ASP A 151 -14.87 -2.59 -0.10
C ASP A 151 -14.19 -1.77 1.00
N PRO A 152 -14.45 -0.45 1.14
CA PRO A 152 -13.85 0.35 2.21
C PRO A 152 -14.18 -0.12 3.63
N LYS A 153 -15.27 -0.86 3.82
CA LYS A 153 -15.68 -1.40 5.13
C LYS A 153 -15.00 -2.72 5.50
N ALA A 154 -14.57 -3.47 4.48
CA ALA A 154 -13.87 -4.74 4.63
C ALA A 154 -12.74 -4.85 3.58
N PRO A 155 -11.71 -3.99 3.65
CA PRO A 155 -10.76 -3.84 2.57
C PRO A 155 -9.90 -5.10 2.40
N ALA A 156 -9.91 -5.61 1.16
CA ALA A 156 -9.02 -6.67 0.69
C ALA A 156 -8.60 -6.34 -0.74
N LEU A 157 -7.31 -6.21 -0.98
CA LEU A 157 -6.79 -5.83 -2.31
C LEU A 157 -6.51 -7.05 -3.19
N GLY A 158 -6.64 -8.28 -2.67
CA GLY A 158 -6.44 -9.52 -3.43
C GLY A 158 -5.00 -9.78 -3.85
N MET A 159 -4.02 -9.16 -3.19
CA MET A 159 -2.59 -9.22 -3.53
C MET A 159 -1.73 -9.45 -2.28
N ASP A 160 -2.16 -10.31 -1.37
CA ASP A 160 -1.49 -10.52 -0.09
C ASP A 160 -0.03 -10.97 -0.27
N GLY A 161 0.89 -10.24 0.36
CA GLY A 161 2.33 -10.50 0.29
C GLY A 161 2.96 -10.33 -1.10
N ALA A 162 2.29 -9.68 -2.05
CA ALA A 162 2.73 -9.62 -3.45
C ALA A 162 3.27 -8.27 -3.91
N VAL A 163 3.09 -7.20 -3.11
CA VAL A 163 3.36 -5.82 -3.51
C VAL A 163 4.59 -5.26 -2.82
N ASP A 164 5.41 -4.51 -3.55
CA ASP A 164 6.63 -3.88 -3.01
C ASP A 164 6.31 -2.55 -2.31
N VAL A 165 5.40 -1.75 -2.88
CA VAL A 165 5.07 -0.42 -2.38
C VAL A 165 3.57 -0.18 -2.42
N VAL A 166 3.01 0.29 -1.31
CA VAL A 166 1.65 0.86 -1.24
C VAL A 166 1.78 2.35 -0.98
N LEU A 167 1.07 3.16 -1.76
CA LEU A 167 1.06 4.62 -1.65
C LEU A 167 -0.34 5.14 -1.40
N THR A 168 -0.47 6.09 -0.48
CA THR A 168 -1.71 6.81 -0.27
C THR A 168 -1.44 8.31 -0.10
N PHE A 169 -2.26 9.11 -0.79
CA PHE A 169 -2.10 10.55 -0.85
C PHE A 169 -3.40 11.25 -0.45
N ARG A 170 -3.46 11.74 0.80
CA ARG A 170 -4.59 12.53 1.33
C ARG A 170 -5.93 11.76 1.34
N ASN A 171 -5.87 10.53 1.83
CA ASN A 171 -7.05 9.68 1.97
C ASN A 171 -7.32 9.27 3.42
N VAL A 172 -6.29 9.32 4.30
CA VAL A 172 -6.41 8.80 5.68
C VAL A 172 -7.52 9.52 6.44
N HIS A 173 -7.66 10.85 6.28
CA HIS A 173 -8.72 11.63 6.91
C HIS A 173 -10.14 11.16 6.51
N ASN A 174 -10.33 10.66 5.28
CA ASN A 174 -11.60 10.11 4.84
C ASN A 174 -11.92 8.80 5.55
N TRP A 175 -10.91 7.94 5.73
CA TRP A 175 -11.06 6.68 6.45
C TRP A 175 -11.26 6.89 7.96
N VAL A 176 -10.62 7.90 8.53
CA VAL A 176 -10.87 8.32 9.91
C VAL A 176 -12.30 8.81 10.09
N SER A 177 -12.80 9.63 9.16
CA SER A 177 -14.18 10.13 9.21
C SER A 177 -15.24 9.03 9.04
N SER A 178 -14.91 7.91 8.41
CA SER A 178 -15.78 6.76 8.19
C SER A 178 -15.48 5.57 9.11
N ASP A 179 -14.60 5.74 10.10
CA ASP A 179 -14.16 4.72 11.07
C ASP A 179 -13.59 3.44 10.41
N THR A 180 -12.99 3.58 9.21
CA THR A 180 -12.40 2.46 8.46
C THR A 180 -10.87 2.47 8.44
N ALA A 181 -10.23 3.48 9.02
CA ALA A 181 -8.78 3.65 8.96
C ALA A 181 -7.98 2.44 9.49
N PRO A 182 -8.29 1.82 10.64
CA PRO A 182 -7.56 0.63 11.11
C PRO A 182 -7.60 -0.51 10.10
N ALA A 183 -8.78 -0.85 9.57
CA ALA A 183 -8.96 -1.93 8.60
C ALA A 183 -8.20 -1.65 7.28
N MET A 184 -8.12 -0.39 6.84
CA MET A 184 -7.34 0.01 5.67
C MET A 184 -5.84 -0.23 5.91
N PHE A 185 -5.28 0.19 7.05
CA PHE A 185 -3.86 -0.03 7.36
C PHE A 185 -3.52 -1.52 7.49
N GLU A 186 -4.40 -2.33 8.09
CA GLU A 186 -4.25 -3.79 8.12
C GLU A 186 -4.26 -4.40 6.70
N ALA A 187 -5.13 -3.91 5.80
CA ALA A 187 -5.16 -4.37 4.42
C ALA A 187 -3.85 -4.02 3.69
N PHE A 188 -3.28 -2.83 3.91
CA PHE A 188 -1.99 -2.45 3.35
C PHE A 188 -0.87 -3.35 3.87
N TYR A 189 -0.89 -3.66 5.17
CA TYR A 189 0.06 -4.59 5.77
C TYR A 189 0.00 -5.98 5.15
N ARG A 190 -1.22 -6.53 4.96
CA ARG A 190 -1.38 -7.83 4.30
C ARG A 190 -0.86 -7.81 2.86
N THR A 191 -1.16 -6.75 2.10
CA THR A 191 -0.82 -6.61 0.68
C THR A 191 0.70 -6.56 0.44
N LEU A 192 1.45 -5.93 1.34
CA LEU A 192 2.88 -5.74 1.20
C LEU A 192 3.68 -7.02 1.45
N LYS A 193 4.73 -7.20 0.66
CA LYS A 193 5.81 -8.16 0.94
C LYS A 193 6.50 -7.82 2.26
N ALA A 194 7.14 -8.79 2.89
CA ALA A 194 8.08 -8.53 3.98
C ALA A 194 9.21 -7.60 3.49
N GLY A 195 9.45 -6.51 4.20
CA GLY A 195 10.34 -5.42 3.79
C GLY A 195 9.71 -4.42 2.80
N GLY A 196 8.45 -4.61 2.42
CA GLY A 196 7.72 -3.67 1.56
C GLY A 196 7.43 -2.34 2.25
N VAL A 197 7.18 -1.30 1.47
CA VAL A 197 7.04 0.09 1.91
C VAL A 197 5.59 0.55 1.84
N LEU A 198 5.10 1.19 2.91
CA LEU A 198 3.91 2.02 2.89
C LEU A 198 4.34 3.50 2.90
N GLY A 199 4.01 4.23 1.83
CA GLY A 199 4.18 5.68 1.72
C GLY A 199 2.86 6.42 1.99
N VAL A 200 2.88 7.33 2.95
CA VAL A 200 1.72 8.14 3.34
C VAL A 200 2.04 9.61 3.22
N VAL A 201 1.25 10.33 2.45
CA VAL A 201 1.20 11.81 2.47
C VAL A 201 -0.18 12.22 2.94
N GLU A 202 -0.27 12.97 4.04
CA GLU A 202 -1.57 13.38 4.60
C GLU A 202 -1.52 14.81 5.15
N HIS A 203 -2.67 15.48 5.18
CA HIS A 203 -2.85 16.83 5.75
C HIS A 203 -2.49 16.81 7.24
N ARG A 204 -1.52 17.63 7.62
CA ARG A 204 -0.95 17.64 8.96
C ARG A 204 -1.60 18.69 9.86
N ALA A 205 -2.18 18.26 10.96
CA ALA A 205 -2.73 19.14 11.98
C ALA A 205 -1.65 19.96 12.69
N ALA A 206 -2.06 20.99 13.39
CA ALA A 206 -1.21 21.71 14.33
C ALA A 206 -0.72 20.77 15.46
N ALA A 207 0.46 21.05 16.00
CA ALA A 207 0.98 20.26 17.11
C ALA A 207 0.03 20.33 18.32
N GLY A 208 -0.25 19.17 18.93
CA GLY A 208 -1.14 19.06 20.08
C GLY A 208 -2.64 19.24 19.77
N ALA A 209 -3.02 19.26 18.49
CA ALA A 209 -4.43 19.32 18.13
C ALA A 209 -5.17 18.07 18.60
N ASP A 210 -6.35 18.27 19.21
CA ASP A 210 -7.25 17.20 19.59
C ASP A 210 -7.97 16.62 18.36
N LEU A 211 -7.87 15.30 18.16
CA LEU A 211 -8.41 14.63 16.97
C LEU A 211 -9.92 14.85 16.83
N GLU A 212 -10.68 14.72 17.90
CA GLU A 212 -12.14 14.84 17.82
C GLU A 212 -12.59 16.26 17.43
N SER A 213 -11.83 17.29 17.89
CA SER A 213 -12.11 18.67 17.53
C SER A 213 -11.83 19.00 16.06
N ILE A 214 -10.86 18.30 15.43
CA ILE A 214 -10.42 18.58 14.06
C ILE A 214 -10.83 17.52 13.04
N LYS A 215 -11.49 16.42 13.45
CA LYS A 215 -11.88 15.29 12.59
C LYS A 215 -12.60 15.72 11.30
N LYS A 216 -13.36 16.81 11.36
CA LYS A 216 -14.08 17.38 10.21
C LYS A 216 -13.27 18.37 9.38
N SER A 217 -12.08 18.75 9.82
CA SER A 217 -11.25 19.73 9.13
C SER A 217 -10.39 19.14 8.01
N GLY A 218 -10.27 17.82 7.94
CA GLY A 218 -9.38 17.09 7.04
C GLY A 218 -7.92 17.05 7.50
N TYR A 219 -7.54 17.73 8.57
CA TYR A 219 -6.22 17.65 9.17
C TYR A 219 -6.14 16.49 10.18
N LEU A 220 -5.00 15.81 10.22
CA LEU A 220 -4.74 14.75 11.18
C LEU A 220 -3.43 14.99 11.95
N PRO A 221 -3.38 14.66 13.26
CA PRO A 221 -2.12 14.65 14.02
C PRO A 221 -1.17 13.59 13.45
N THR A 222 0.12 13.92 13.35
CA THR A 222 1.12 12.99 12.81
C THR A 222 1.26 11.73 13.66
N ASP A 223 1.28 11.87 14.98
CA ASP A 223 1.35 10.76 15.95
C ASP A 223 0.16 9.81 15.84
N PHE A 224 -1.03 10.33 15.55
CA PHE A 224 -2.20 9.51 15.31
C PHE A 224 -2.06 8.65 14.04
N VAL A 225 -1.56 9.22 12.93
CA VAL A 225 -1.32 8.45 11.69
C VAL A 225 -0.19 7.42 11.90
N VAL A 226 0.87 7.79 12.62
CA VAL A 226 1.93 6.85 13.01
C VAL A 226 1.36 5.71 13.83
N LYS A 227 0.49 6.01 14.80
CA LYS A 227 -0.16 4.98 15.62
C LYS A 227 -1.01 4.02 14.79
N LEU A 228 -1.83 4.51 13.86
CA LEU A 228 -2.61 3.65 12.95
C LEU A 228 -1.73 2.65 12.21
N ALA A 229 -0.59 3.11 11.69
CA ALA A 229 0.33 2.23 10.96
C ALA A 229 1.02 1.23 11.90
N THR A 230 1.48 1.67 13.06
CA THR A 230 2.17 0.79 14.02
C THR A 230 1.25 -0.24 14.66
N ASP A 231 -0.01 0.10 14.92
CA ASP A 231 -1.03 -0.84 15.38
C ASP A 231 -1.28 -1.94 14.34
N ALA A 232 -1.25 -1.61 13.05
CA ALA A 232 -1.33 -2.59 11.95
C ALA A 232 -0.05 -3.42 11.76
N GLY A 233 1.03 -3.13 12.50
CA GLY A 233 2.27 -3.90 12.47
C GLY A 233 3.44 -3.27 11.71
N PHE A 234 3.27 -2.09 11.14
CA PHE A 234 4.34 -1.37 10.46
C PHE A 234 5.37 -0.79 11.43
N GLU A 235 6.59 -0.55 10.92
CA GLU A 235 7.61 0.24 11.59
C GLU A 235 7.78 1.57 10.85
N LEU A 236 7.79 2.69 11.59
CA LEU A 236 8.11 4.00 11.03
C LEU A 236 9.60 4.03 10.66
N ALA A 237 9.90 4.06 9.37
CA ALA A 237 11.28 4.06 8.86
C ALA A 237 11.85 5.48 8.73
N ALA A 238 11.02 6.45 8.29
CA ALA A 238 11.44 7.83 8.11
C ALA A 238 10.23 8.78 8.03
N GLN A 239 10.51 10.06 8.32
CA GLN A 239 9.59 11.20 8.10
C GLN A 239 10.30 12.27 7.29
N SER A 240 9.55 13.06 6.53
CA SER A 240 10.12 14.14 5.73
C SER A 240 9.22 15.37 5.71
N GLU A 241 9.85 16.54 5.63
CA GLU A 241 9.21 17.84 5.46
C GLU A 241 9.07 18.24 3.98
N ILE A 242 9.27 17.31 3.04
CA ILE A 242 9.19 17.57 1.58
C ILE A 242 7.88 18.27 1.20
N ASN A 243 6.76 17.89 1.81
CA ASN A 243 5.42 18.41 1.53
C ASN A 243 4.92 19.38 2.62
N ALA A 244 5.82 19.93 3.44
CA ALA A 244 5.46 20.91 4.45
C ALA A 244 5.12 22.27 3.82
N ASN A 245 4.12 22.93 4.39
CA ASN A 245 3.78 24.31 4.05
C ASN A 245 3.64 25.14 5.32
N PRO A 246 4.66 25.92 5.72
CA PRO A 246 4.62 26.74 6.93
C PRO A 246 3.63 27.93 6.84
N LYS A 247 3.11 28.23 5.66
CA LYS A 247 2.08 29.27 5.49
C LYS A 247 0.68 28.78 5.87
N ASP A 248 0.48 27.44 5.96
CA ASP A 248 -0.79 26.85 6.33
C ASP A 248 -1.02 26.96 7.83
N THR A 249 -1.92 27.83 8.26
CA THR A 249 -2.24 28.07 9.68
C THR A 249 -3.21 27.06 10.27
N LYS A 250 -3.90 26.26 9.42
CA LYS A 250 -4.75 25.11 9.79
C LYS A 250 -6.01 25.46 10.59
N ASP A 251 -6.37 26.73 10.68
CA ASP A 251 -7.50 27.28 11.45
C ASP A 251 -8.67 27.79 10.58
N TYR A 252 -8.79 27.23 9.37
CA TYR A 252 -9.78 27.68 8.39
C TYR A 252 -11.17 27.12 8.68
N GLU A 253 -12.21 27.93 8.37
CA GLU A 253 -13.62 27.60 8.57
C GLU A 253 -14.03 26.26 7.95
N LYS A 254 -13.52 25.95 6.74
CA LYS A 254 -13.79 24.69 6.03
C LYS A 254 -12.57 23.75 6.04
N GLY A 255 -11.68 23.90 7.03
CA GLY A 255 -10.47 23.08 7.13
C GLY A 255 -9.64 23.15 5.85
N VAL A 256 -9.03 22.02 5.47
CA VAL A 256 -8.14 21.90 4.29
C VAL A 256 -8.82 22.31 2.98
N TRP A 257 -10.15 22.21 2.89
CA TRP A 257 -10.88 22.52 1.67
C TRP A 257 -11.03 24.01 1.42
N THR A 258 -10.67 24.87 2.38
CA THR A 258 -10.53 26.32 2.19
C THR A 258 -9.38 26.63 1.24
N LEU A 259 -8.32 25.82 1.28
CA LEU A 259 -7.12 26.01 0.48
C LEU A 259 -7.24 25.41 -0.94
N PRO A 260 -6.33 25.77 -1.87
CA PRO A 260 -6.21 25.10 -3.16
C PRO A 260 -6.03 23.58 -3.00
N PRO A 261 -6.53 22.79 -3.94
CA PRO A 261 -7.20 23.19 -5.19
C PRO A 261 -8.72 23.36 -5.04
N VAL A 262 -9.28 23.12 -3.84
CA VAL A 262 -10.75 23.09 -3.67
C VAL A 262 -11.33 24.49 -3.59
N LEU A 263 -10.75 25.37 -2.75
CA LEU A 263 -11.21 26.75 -2.57
C LEU A 263 -12.71 26.84 -2.29
N THR A 264 -13.19 26.08 -1.30
CA THR A 264 -14.64 25.88 -1.01
C THR A 264 -15.37 27.22 -0.73
N LEU A 265 -14.67 28.24 -0.28
CA LEU A 265 -15.26 29.56 -0.03
C LEU A 265 -15.42 30.42 -1.31
N GLY A 266 -15.08 29.87 -2.48
CA GLY A 266 -15.22 30.55 -3.77
C GLY A 266 -14.32 31.77 -3.86
N ASP A 267 -14.94 32.95 -4.00
CA ASP A 267 -14.21 34.24 -4.15
C ASP A 267 -13.89 34.91 -2.82
N VAL A 268 -14.39 34.38 -1.68
CA VAL A 268 -14.10 34.96 -0.35
C VAL A 268 -12.61 34.72 -0.03
N ASP A 269 -11.87 35.81 0.17
CA ASP A 269 -10.44 35.80 0.48
C ASP A 269 -9.58 34.92 -0.49
N ARG A 270 -10.05 34.75 -1.72
CA ARG A 270 -9.45 33.87 -2.70
C ARG A 270 -7.95 34.06 -2.89
N ASP A 271 -7.53 35.33 -3.06
CA ASP A 271 -6.12 35.68 -3.28
C ASP A 271 -5.25 35.32 -2.07
N LYS A 272 -5.78 35.50 -0.86
CA LYS A 272 -5.12 35.06 0.38
C LYS A 272 -4.87 33.55 0.39
N TYR A 273 -5.89 32.75 0.07
CA TYR A 273 -5.77 31.30 0.05
C TYR A 273 -4.89 30.79 -1.09
N LEU A 274 -4.91 31.43 -2.25
CA LEU A 274 -3.98 31.15 -3.34
C LEU A 274 -2.53 31.47 -2.95
N ALA A 275 -2.28 32.54 -2.21
CA ALA A 275 -0.94 32.90 -1.73
C ALA A 275 -0.39 31.95 -0.67
N ILE A 276 -1.26 31.28 0.10
CA ILE A 276 -0.89 30.19 1.02
C ILE A 276 -0.49 28.94 0.21
N GLY A 277 -1.26 28.61 -0.81
CA GLY A 277 -1.06 27.40 -1.61
C GLY A 277 -1.78 26.15 -1.06
N GLU A 278 -1.34 24.97 -1.43
CA GLU A 278 -1.91 23.73 -0.88
C GLU A 278 -1.53 23.53 0.60
N SER A 279 -2.32 22.77 1.33
CA SER A 279 -2.14 22.51 2.77
C SER A 279 -0.76 21.97 3.15
N ASP A 280 -0.39 22.18 4.39
CA ASP A 280 0.74 21.51 5.04
C ASP A 280 0.50 20.00 5.14
N ARG A 281 1.52 19.20 4.83
CA ARG A 281 1.39 17.73 4.80
C ARG A 281 2.57 17.03 5.42
N MET A 282 2.26 16.06 6.30
CA MET A 282 3.21 15.06 6.72
C MET A 282 3.56 14.12 5.56
N THR A 283 4.79 13.64 5.50
CA THR A 283 5.25 12.61 4.56
C THR A 283 5.95 11.52 5.36
N LEU A 284 5.30 10.35 5.44
CA LEU A 284 5.69 9.25 6.33
C LEU A 284 6.01 8.00 5.52
N LYS A 285 7.17 7.41 5.79
CA LYS A 285 7.60 6.13 5.21
C LYS A 285 7.59 5.06 6.28
N PHE A 286 6.78 4.04 6.07
CA PHE A 286 6.74 2.85 6.92
C PHE A 286 7.27 1.65 6.18
N VAL A 287 7.75 0.65 6.92
CA VAL A 287 8.21 -0.62 6.38
C VAL A 287 7.49 -1.77 7.08
N LYS A 288 7.07 -2.77 6.31
CA LYS A 288 6.64 -4.06 6.87
C LYS A 288 7.87 -4.83 7.31
N PRO A 289 8.01 -5.22 8.59
CA PRO A 289 9.15 -5.99 9.09
C PRO A 289 9.40 -7.26 8.27
N LYS A 290 10.67 -7.67 8.15
CA LYS A 290 11.07 -8.90 7.44
C LYS A 290 10.87 -10.19 8.24
N GLY A 291 10.62 -10.09 9.55
CA GLY A 291 10.35 -11.22 10.43
C GLY A 291 8.86 -11.36 10.74
N ASP A 292 8.37 -12.59 10.90
CA ASP A 292 7.02 -12.83 11.39
C ASP A 292 6.88 -12.29 12.81
N ARG A 293 6.16 -11.19 12.98
CA ARG A 293 5.60 -10.89 14.30
C ARG A 293 4.47 -11.88 14.53
N ILE A 294 4.72 -12.83 15.42
CA ILE A 294 3.64 -13.67 15.95
C ILE A 294 2.71 -12.70 16.68
N PHE A 295 1.55 -12.40 16.07
CA PHE A 295 0.47 -11.73 16.78
C PHE A 295 0.11 -12.62 17.97
N LYS A 296 0.51 -12.21 19.18
CA LYS A 296 -0.05 -12.82 20.39
C LYS A 296 -1.54 -12.44 20.38
N GLN A 297 -2.37 -13.37 19.91
CA GLN A 297 -3.79 -13.32 20.21
C GLN A 297 -3.88 -13.31 21.74
N GLY A 298 -4.36 -12.21 22.30
CA GLY A 298 -4.66 -12.11 23.72
C GLY A 298 -5.74 -13.13 24.07
N THR A 299 -5.31 -14.29 24.55
CA THR A 299 -6.20 -15.21 25.25
C THR A 299 -6.45 -14.61 26.62
N ASP A 300 -7.38 -13.69 26.68
CA ASP A 300 -7.99 -13.30 27.95
C ASP A 300 -9.06 -14.34 28.29
N SER A 301 -8.59 -15.52 28.72
CA SER A 301 -9.45 -16.50 29.37
C SER A 301 -9.59 -16.09 30.84
N GLY A 302 -10.55 -15.20 31.11
CA GLY A 302 -11.03 -14.92 32.44
C GLY A 302 -11.56 -16.22 33.08
N ALA A 303 -10.72 -16.88 33.84
CA ALA A 303 -11.15 -17.93 34.75
C ALA A 303 -11.96 -17.31 35.87
N ALA A 304 -13.27 -17.35 35.76
CA ALA A 304 -14.18 -17.12 36.88
C ALA A 304 -14.02 -18.28 37.87
N GLY A 305 -13.18 -18.08 38.88
CA GLY A 305 -13.13 -18.93 40.05
C GLY A 305 -14.35 -18.68 40.91
N GLY A 306 -15.31 -19.58 40.83
CA GLY A 306 -16.38 -19.67 41.83
C GLY A 306 -15.81 -20.22 43.13
N ASP A 307 -16.02 -19.52 44.22
CA ASP A 307 -15.92 -20.13 45.55
C ASP A 307 -17.24 -19.99 46.27
N LYS A 308 -17.77 -21.14 46.56
CA LYS A 308 -18.88 -21.34 47.50
C LYS A 308 -18.32 -21.34 48.91
N LYS A 309 -18.79 -20.45 49.76
CA LYS A 309 -19.31 -20.78 51.10
C LYS A 309 -20.07 -19.62 51.68
#